data_8b73a0f276dcc1e2073e7c1baa2e54dd
#
_entry.id   8b73a0f276dcc1e2073e7c1baa2e54dd
#
_cell.length_a   1.000
_cell.length_b   1.000
_cell.length_c   1.000
_cell.angle_alpha   90.00
_cell.angle_beta   90.00
_cell.angle_gamma   90.00
#
_symmetry.space_group_name_H-M   'P 1'
#
loop_
_entity.id
_entity.type
_entity.pdbx_description
1 polymer ?
#
loop_
_entity_poly.entity_id
_entity_poly.type
_entity_poly.pdbx_seq_one_letter_code
_entity_poly.pdbx_strand_id
1 'polypeptide(L)'
;MVELNHNVVSFKSDTLIKGNHGVLVAVFVTKKGSGSNKVEFRNGINASATPVECTIFTAIEGNYQNIHSRFENGIFADCDGAAEVTVVFK
;
A
#
# COMPACT_ATOMS: atom_id res chain seq x y z
N MET A 1 9.38 -0.13 -27.90
CA MET A 1 9.66 0.10 -26.48
C MET A 1 8.36 0.10 -25.69
N VAL A 2 8.33 -0.62 -24.59
CA VAL A 2 7.17 -0.61 -23.71
C VAL A 2 7.38 0.47 -22.67
N GLU A 3 6.44 1.38 -22.57
CA GLU A 3 6.45 2.42 -21.57
C GLU A 3 5.63 1.98 -20.38
N LEU A 4 6.27 1.97 -19.21
CA LEU A 4 5.62 1.57 -17.97
C LEU A 4 5.19 2.82 -17.22
N ASN A 5 3.88 2.98 -17.06
CA ASN A 5 3.30 4.12 -16.34
C ASN A 5 3.06 3.83 -14.86
N HIS A 6 3.68 2.75 -14.37
CA HIS A 6 3.55 2.36 -12.98
C HIS A 6 4.77 2.77 -12.18
N ASN A 7 4.54 3.17 -10.94
CA ASN A 7 5.58 3.43 -9.95
C ASN A 7 5.60 2.29 -8.95
N VAL A 8 6.76 2.04 -8.37
CA VAL A 8 6.95 0.97 -7.40
C VAL A 8 7.66 1.55 -6.18
N VAL A 9 7.17 1.21 -5.00
CA VAL A 9 7.82 1.58 -3.74
C VAL A 9 7.72 0.43 -2.76
N SER A 10 8.80 0.23 -1.99
CA SER A 10 8.82 -0.77 -0.92
C SER A 10 9.02 -0.05 0.41
N PHE A 11 8.35 -0.54 1.44
CA PHE A 11 8.41 0.08 2.76
C PHE A 11 8.14 -0.94 3.85
N LYS A 12 8.47 -0.59 5.09
CA LYS A 12 8.18 -1.40 6.28
C LYS A 12 7.67 -0.57 7.45
N SER A 13 7.33 0.68 7.19
CA SER A 13 6.74 1.60 8.17
C SER A 13 5.78 2.52 7.44
N ASP A 14 5.03 3.33 8.19
CA ASP A 14 4.08 4.26 7.60
C ASP A 14 4.74 5.10 6.52
N THR A 15 4.08 5.19 5.38
CA THR A 15 4.66 5.84 4.19
C THR A 15 3.58 6.56 3.40
N LEU A 16 3.87 7.80 3.03
CA LEU A 16 3.07 8.51 2.04
C LEU A 16 3.51 8.03 0.65
N ILE A 17 2.65 7.26 -0.01
CA ILE A 17 2.94 6.71 -1.32
C ILE A 17 2.72 7.75 -2.41
N LYS A 18 1.61 8.47 -2.33
CA LYS A 18 1.30 9.51 -3.31
C LYS A 18 0.50 10.62 -2.64
N GLY A 19 0.93 11.87 -2.84
CA GLY A 19 0.36 13.02 -2.15
C GLY A 19 -0.87 13.63 -2.79
N ASN A 20 -1.33 13.08 -3.91
CA ASN A 20 -2.53 13.53 -4.61
C ASN A 20 -3.28 12.31 -5.13
N HIS A 21 -4.28 12.51 -5.98
CA HIS A 21 -5.06 11.39 -6.53
C HIS A 21 -4.16 10.37 -7.23
N GLY A 22 -4.50 9.11 -7.12
CA GLY A 22 -3.76 8.03 -7.74
C GLY A 22 -4.53 6.73 -7.72
N VAL A 23 -3.91 5.70 -8.27
CA VAL A 23 -4.46 4.35 -8.30
C VAL A 23 -3.48 3.41 -7.62
N LEU A 24 -3.97 2.67 -6.63
CA LEU A 24 -3.22 1.58 -6.03
C LEU A 24 -3.45 0.35 -6.91
N VAL A 25 -2.43 -0.05 -7.66
CA VAL A 25 -2.56 -1.12 -8.65
C VAL A 25 -2.43 -2.48 -8.00
N ALA A 26 -1.35 -2.70 -7.24
CA ALA A 26 -1.09 -4.00 -6.64
C ALA A 26 -0.27 -3.86 -5.36
N VAL A 27 -0.43 -4.83 -4.47
CA VAL A 27 0.31 -4.91 -3.21
C VAL A 27 0.92 -6.30 -3.10
N PHE A 28 2.19 -6.37 -2.72
CA PHE A 28 2.91 -7.62 -2.55
C PHE A 28 3.63 -7.61 -1.21
N VAL A 29 3.40 -8.64 -0.40
CA VAL A 29 4.08 -8.80 0.89
C VAL A 29 5.40 -9.52 0.62
N THR A 30 6.51 -8.78 0.64
CA THR A 30 7.84 -9.33 0.37
C THR A 30 8.41 -10.04 1.58
N LYS A 31 8.08 -9.57 2.77
CA LYS A 31 8.51 -10.20 4.01
C LYS A 31 7.40 -10.07 5.04
N LYS A 32 6.97 -11.20 5.60
CA LYS A 32 5.88 -11.21 6.58
C LYS A 32 6.29 -10.50 7.86
N GLY A 33 5.30 -9.88 8.51
CA GLY A 33 5.47 -9.38 9.87
C GLY A 33 5.24 -10.47 10.89
N SER A 34 5.21 -10.09 12.16
CA SER A 34 4.90 -10.99 13.25
C SER A 34 3.48 -10.74 13.77
N GLY A 35 2.73 -11.81 14.01
CA GLY A 35 1.38 -11.73 14.54
C GLY A 35 0.34 -11.34 13.49
N SER A 36 -0.62 -10.51 13.88
CA SER A 36 -1.76 -10.13 13.04
C SER A 36 -1.52 -8.79 12.34
N ASN A 37 -0.40 -8.68 11.70
CA ASN A 37 0.00 -7.44 11.04
C ASN A 37 -0.86 -7.13 9.82
N LYS A 38 -1.04 -5.84 9.58
CA LYS A 38 -1.80 -5.36 8.42
C LYS A 38 -1.26 -4.03 7.94
N VAL A 39 -1.59 -3.69 6.71
CA VAL A 39 -1.39 -2.36 6.14
C VAL A 39 -2.74 -1.83 5.71
N GLU A 40 -3.11 -0.66 6.21
CA GLU A 40 -4.32 0.03 5.80
C GLU A 40 -3.95 1.15 4.83
N PHE A 41 -4.51 1.10 3.63
CA PHE A 41 -4.28 2.14 2.63
C PHE A 41 -5.38 3.18 2.75
N ARG A 42 -5.00 4.37 3.17
CA ARG A 42 -5.92 5.47 3.49
C ARG A 42 -5.98 6.48 2.36
N ASN A 43 -7.17 6.98 2.12
CA ASN A 43 -7.41 7.99 1.08
C ASN A 43 -7.08 9.37 1.63
N GLY A 44 -5.81 9.73 1.54
CA GLY A 44 -5.31 10.99 2.06
C GLY A 44 -3.80 10.97 2.21
N ILE A 45 -3.29 11.86 3.06
CA ILE A 45 -1.85 12.11 3.15
C ILE A 45 -1.26 11.80 4.53
N ASN A 46 -2.04 11.25 5.46
CA ASN A 46 -1.54 10.95 6.81
C ASN A 46 -2.34 9.80 7.43
N ALA A 47 -1.90 9.37 8.63
CA ALA A 47 -2.48 8.22 9.32
C ALA A 47 -3.90 8.47 9.85
N SER A 48 -4.38 9.70 9.80
CA SER A 48 -5.75 10.05 10.20
C SER A 48 -6.70 10.14 9.01
N ALA A 49 -6.21 9.95 7.81
CA ALA A 49 -7.02 10.08 6.60
C ALA A 49 -8.09 9.02 6.53
N THR A 50 -9.25 9.38 6.02
CA THR A 50 -10.39 8.49 5.81
C THR A 50 -10.95 8.70 4.41
N PRO A 51 -11.60 7.68 3.86
CA PRO A 51 -11.77 6.34 4.41
C PRO A 51 -10.51 5.46 4.24
N VAL A 52 -10.50 4.32 4.91
CA VAL A 52 -9.56 3.25 4.60
C VAL A 52 -10.13 2.52 3.40
N GLU A 53 -9.45 2.62 2.27
CA GLU A 53 -9.95 2.05 1.01
C GLU A 53 -9.63 0.56 0.88
N CYS A 54 -8.53 0.12 1.51
CA CYS A 54 -8.05 -1.25 1.36
C CYS A 54 -7.22 -1.65 2.57
N THR A 55 -7.40 -2.88 3.04
CA THR A 55 -6.60 -3.45 4.11
C THR A 55 -5.98 -4.76 3.61
N ILE A 56 -4.66 -4.88 3.76
CA ILE A 56 -3.92 -6.08 3.37
C ILE A 56 -3.30 -6.68 4.62
N PHE A 57 -3.54 -7.97 4.86
CA PHE A 57 -2.91 -8.69 5.96
C PHE A 57 -1.52 -9.12 5.55
N THR A 58 -0.55 -8.82 6.40
CA THR A 58 0.87 -8.95 6.08
C THR A 58 1.56 -10.08 6.85
N ALA A 59 0.78 -10.99 7.43
CA ALA A 59 1.32 -12.14 8.15
C ALA A 59 1.76 -13.29 7.22
N ILE A 60 1.48 -13.17 5.92
CA ILE A 60 1.77 -14.21 4.94
C ILE A 60 2.70 -13.65 3.87
N GLU A 61 3.92 -14.19 3.80
CA GLU A 61 4.88 -13.83 2.75
C GLU A 61 4.35 -14.28 1.38
N GLY A 62 4.65 -13.47 0.37
CA GLY A 62 4.22 -13.76 -0.98
C GLY A 62 2.76 -13.43 -1.26
N ASN A 63 2.04 -12.91 -0.27
CA ASN A 63 0.66 -12.49 -0.48
C ASN A 63 0.64 -11.35 -1.49
N TYR A 64 0.04 -11.61 -2.65
CA TYR A 64 -0.07 -10.65 -3.74
C TYR A 64 -1.53 -10.36 -3.99
N GLN A 65 -1.86 -9.06 -3.97
CA GLN A 65 -3.23 -8.61 -4.22
C GLN A 65 -3.24 -7.62 -5.38
N ASN A 66 -4.05 -7.90 -6.36
CA ASN A 66 -4.27 -7.04 -7.51
C ASN A 66 -5.49 -6.18 -7.21
N ILE A 67 -5.26 -4.91 -6.88
CA ILE A 67 -6.25 -4.05 -6.24
C ILE A 67 -7.00 -3.18 -7.26
N HIS A 68 -6.28 -2.36 -8.02
CA HIS A 68 -6.82 -1.37 -8.95
C HIS A 68 -7.85 -0.45 -8.30
N SER A 69 -7.50 0.11 -7.14
CA SER A 69 -8.37 1.01 -6.40
C SER A 69 -7.95 2.46 -6.59
N ARG A 70 -8.91 3.32 -6.84
CA ARG A 70 -8.67 4.74 -7.04
C ARG A 70 -8.73 5.50 -5.71
N PHE A 71 -7.74 6.36 -5.49
CA PHE A 71 -7.65 7.22 -4.31
C PHE A 71 -7.72 8.67 -4.77
N GLU A 72 -8.70 9.42 -4.27
CA GLU A 72 -8.93 10.78 -4.72
C GLU A 72 -7.99 11.80 -4.09
N ASN A 73 -7.60 11.59 -2.84
CA ASN A 73 -6.89 12.58 -2.03
C ASN A 73 -5.45 12.19 -1.69
N GLY A 74 -5.00 11.04 -2.14
CA GLY A 74 -3.67 10.53 -1.86
C GLY A 74 -3.72 9.08 -1.41
N ILE A 75 -2.53 8.47 -1.38
CA ILE A 75 -2.38 7.08 -0.95
C ILE A 75 -1.41 7.07 0.23
N PHE A 76 -1.90 6.79 1.42
CA PHE A 76 -1.08 6.68 2.62
C PHE A 76 -1.15 5.26 3.16
N ALA A 77 0.02 4.65 3.38
CA ALA A 77 0.13 3.32 3.94
C ALA A 77 0.32 3.42 5.46
N ASP A 78 -0.67 2.96 6.20
CA ASP A 78 -0.66 2.93 7.67
C ASP A 78 -0.32 1.51 8.09
N CYS A 79 0.92 1.29 8.50
CA CYS A 79 1.46 -0.04 8.78
C CYS A 79 1.32 -0.41 10.23
N ASP A 80 0.84 -1.63 10.47
CA ASP A 80 0.78 -2.21 11.80
C ASP A 80 1.62 -3.49 11.78
N GLY A 81 2.83 -3.40 12.32
CA GLY A 81 3.77 -4.50 12.31
C GLY A 81 5.04 -4.18 11.54
N ALA A 82 5.89 -5.19 11.37
CA ALA A 82 7.22 -5.02 10.77
C ALA A 82 7.36 -5.74 9.42
N ALA A 83 6.27 -5.95 8.72
CA ALA A 83 6.32 -6.56 7.40
C ALA A 83 6.94 -5.62 6.37
N GLU A 84 7.59 -6.18 5.37
CA GLU A 84 8.05 -5.42 4.20
C GLU A 84 7.05 -5.61 3.08
N VAL A 85 6.60 -4.50 2.51
CA VAL A 85 5.54 -4.49 1.51
C VAL A 85 6.01 -3.69 0.31
N THR A 86 5.73 -4.21 -0.87
CA THR A 86 5.98 -3.52 -2.13
C THR A 86 4.65 -3.19 -2.77
N VAL A 87 4.48 -1.95 -3.19
CA VAL A 87 3.26 -1.51 -3.87
C VAL A 87 3.58 -0.99 -5.26
N VAL A 88 2.63 -1.22 -6.16
CA VAL A 88 2.63 -0.69 -7.52
C VAL A 88 1.48 0.29 -7.62
N PHE A 89 1.76 1.49 -8.09
CA PHE A 89 0.75 2.56 -8.14
C PHE A 89 0.96 3.48 -9.34
N LYS A 90 -0.04 4.25 -9.65
CA LYS A 90 0.05 5.32 -10.67
C LYS A 90 -0.53 6.63 -10.17
#